data_2fa709112567593d55042633769fec32
#
_entry.id   2fa709112567593d55042633769fec32
#
_cell.length_a   1.000
_cell.length_b   1.000
_cell.length_c   1.000
_cell.angle_alpha   90.00
_cell.angle_beta   90.00
_cell.angle_gamma   90.00
#
_symmetry.space_group_name_H-M   'P 1'
#
loop_
_entity.id
_entity.type
_entity.pdbx_description
1 polymer ?
#
loop_
_entity_poly.entity_id
_entity_poly.type
_entity_poly.pdbx_seq_one_letter_code
_entity_poly.pdbx_strand_id
1 'polypeptide(L)'
;MVDSLWHGFADMGSVVANGRFVVARGEGTRIWDTNGNEYLDATAGLWFTNVGHGRTEVAQAVADQLTKVAHYSGFGDTTADITVELADRLGDIAPV
;
A
#
# COMPACT_ATOMS: atom_id res chain seq x y z
N MET A 1 -17.96 -12.21 20.66
CA MET A 1 -17.82 -11.03 19.78
C MET A 1 -17.78 -11.53 18.35
N VAL A 2 -18.62 -11.00 17.49
CA VAL A 2 -18.57 -11.35 16.06
C VAL A 2 -17.36 -10.65 15.46
N ASP A 3 -16.49 -11.40 14.80
CA ASP A 3 -15.35 -10.83 14.08
C ASP A 3 -15.84 -10.22 12.76
N SER A 4 -15.72 -8.90 12.63
CA SER A 4 -16.21 -8.15 11.46
C SER A 4 -15.22 -8.14 10.29
N LEU A 5 -13.96 -8.57 10.52
CA LEU A 5 -12.94 -8.63 9.48
C LEU A 5 -12.72 -10.07 9.02
N TRP A 6 -13.10 -10.35 7.80
CA TRP A 6 -12.87 -11.64 7.16
C TRP A 6 -11.59 -11.62 6.33
N HIS A 7 -10.62 -12.47 6.69
CA HIS A 7 -9.36 -12.58 5.93
C HIS A 7 -9.52 -13.51 4.73
N GLY A 8 -9.01 -13.08 3.58
CA GLY A 8 -8.81 -13.97 2.43
C GLY A 8 -7.71 -15.01 2.73
N PHE A 9 -7.86 -16.20 2.20
CA PHE A 9 -6.88 -17.30 2.32
C PHE A 9 -6.52 -17.69 3.77
N ALA A 10 -7.42 -17.47 4.73
CA ALA A 10 -7.22 -17.80 6.13
C ALA A 10 -8.33 -18.72 6.65
N ASP A 11 -7.97 -19.62 7.56
CA ASP A 11 -8.94 -20.29 8.42
C ASP A 11 -9.42 -19.33 9.50
N MET A 12 -10.61 -18.80 9.32
CA MET A 12 -11.18 -17.82 10.24
C MET A 12 -11.44 -18.38 11.64
N GLY A 13 -11.70 -19.68 11.77
CA GLY A 13 -11.82 -20.33 13.07
C GLY A 13 -10.52 -20.23 13.86
N SER A 14 -9.39 -20.50 13.20
CA SER A 14 -8.06 -20.35 13.79
C SER A 14 -7.72 -18.89 14.09
N VAL A 15 -8.05 -17.96 13.19
CA VAL A 15 -7.81 -16.51 13.41
C VAL A 15 -8.57 -16.00 14.63
N VAL A 16 -9.83 -16.40 14.80
CA VAL A 16 -10.64 -16.00 15.96
C VAL A 16 -10.09 -16.61 17.26
N ALA A 17 -9.62 -17.87 17.21
CA ALA A 17 -9.11 -18.56 18.39
C ALA A 17 -7.72 -18.05 18.84
N ASN A 18 -6.84 -17.74 17.89
CA ASN A 18 -5.43 -17.42 18.17
C ASN A 18 -5.08 -15.93 18.05
N GLY A 19 -6.00 -15.12 17.53
CA GLY A 19 -5.77 -13.69 17.25
C GLY A 19 -5.12 -13.45 15.91
N ARG A 20 -4.95 -12.15 15.60
CA ARG A 20 -4.32 -11.63 14.38
C ARG A 20 -2.95 -11.05 14.66
N PHE A 21 -2.08 -11.12 13.68
CA PHE A 21 -0.93 -10.23 13.63
C PHE A 21 -1.38 -8.86 13.07
N VAL A 22 -1.39 -7.84 13.90
CA VAL A 22 -1.88 -6.50 13.54
C VAL A 22 -0.73 -5.51 13.54
N VAL A 23 -0.38 -5.03 12.34
CA VAL A 23 0.65 -3.98 12.17
C VAL A 23 0.04 -2.63 12.53
N ALA A 24 0.69 -1.93 13.46
CA ALA A 24 0.27 -0.60 13.93
C ALA A 24 1.09 0.53 13.31
N ARG A 25 2.36 0.29 12.98
CA ARG A 25 3.29 1.30 12.47
C ARG A 25 4.34 0.67 11.56
N GLY A 26 4.85 1.46 10.61
CA GLY A 26 5.99 1.08 9.77
C GLY A 26 6.95 2.27 9.56
N GLU A 27 8.26 1.98 9.48
CA GLU A 27 9.31 2.95 9.19
C GLU A 27 10.49 2.24 8.48
N GLY A 28 10.83 2.69 7.30
CA GLY A 28 11.86 2.04 6.47
C GLY A 28 11.55 0.56 6.25
N THR A 29 12.41 -0.32 6.72
CA THR A 29 12.25 -1.78 6.62
C THR A 29 11.65 -2.42 7.89
N ARG A 30 11.21 -1.63 8.86
CA ARG A 30 10.68 -2.08 10.13
C ARG A 30 9.19 -1.87 10.25
N ILE A 31 8.54 -2.79 10.93
CA ILE A 31 7.13 -2.68 11.34
C ILE A 31 7.00 -2.98 12.82
N TRP A 32 5.94 -2.46 13.43
CA TRP A 32 5.59 -2.72 14.82
C TRP A 32 4.14 -3.20 14.90
N ASP A 33 3.93 -4.21 15.73
CA ASP A 33 2.57 -4.68 16.00
C ASP A 33 1.85 -3.76 17.03
N THR A 34 0.60 -4.07 17.31
CA THR A 34 -0.22 -3.33 18.30
C THR A 34 0.26 -3.51 19.73
N ASN A 35 1.15 -4.47 20.01
CA ASN A 35 1.78 -4.68 21.31
C ASN A 35 3.12 -3.95 21.45
N GLY A 36 3.58 -3.30 20.39
CA GLY A 36 4.84 -2.56 20.35
C GLY A 36 6.07 -3.41 20.01
N ASN A 37 5.90 -4.66 19.64
CA ASN A 37 7.00 -5.50 19.18
C ASN A 37 7.46 -5.09 17.78
N GLU A 38 8.79 -5.03 17.60
CA GLU A 38 9.43 -4.67 16.34
C GLU A 38 9.77 -5.90 15.51
N TYR A 39 9.57 -5.79 14.21
CA TYR A 39 9.89 -6.83 13.22
C TYR A 39 10.57 -6.24 12.00
N LEU A 40 11.43 -7.03 11.36
CA LEU A 40 11.92 -6.74 10.01
C LEU A 40 10.85 -7.15 9.00
N ASP A 41 10.37 -6.19 8.19
CA ASP A 41 9.43 -6.47 7.11
C ASP A 41 10.17 -6.97 5.86
N ALA A 42 10.56 -8.24 5.86
CA ALA A 42 11.28 -8.86 4.76
C ALA A 42 10.41 -9.10 3.52
N THR A 43 9.09 -8.98 3.66
CA THR A 43 8.13 -9.15 2.55
C THR A 43 7.69 -7.84 1.91
N ALA A 44 8.16 -6.70 2.42
CA ALA A 44 7.73 -5.37 1.96
C ALA A 44 6.19 -5.22 1.93
N GLY A 45 5.54 -5.59 3.03
CA GLY A 45 4.09 -5.63 3.19
C GLY A 45 3.40 -6.80 2.47
N LEU A 46 3.76 -7.14 1.34
CA LEU A 46 3.51 -8.23 0.41
C LEU A 46 3.88 -7.75 -1.00
N TRP A 47 5.18 -7.42 -1.17
CA TRP A 47 5.80 -6.98 -2.43
C TRP A 47 5.36 -5.60 -2.95
N PHE A 48 4.74 -4.76 -2.14
CA PHE A 48 4.25 -3.45 -2.58
C PHE A 48 4.83 -2.25 -1.83
N THR A 49 5.66 -2.46 -0.79
CA THR A 49 6.32 -1.36 -0.06
C THR A 49 7.82 -1.31 -0.38
N ASN A 50 8.16 -1.36 -1.67
CA ASN A 50 9.55 -1.50 -2.15
C ASN A 50 10.45 -0.32 -1.79
N VAL A 51 9.87 0.85 -1.58
CA VAL A 51 10.60 2.08 -1.18
C VAL A 51 10.72 2.25 0.34
N GLY A 52 10.15 1.33 1.11
CA GLY A 52 10.10 1.38 2.57
C GLY A 52 8.86 2.11 3.11
N HIS A 53 8.57 1.83 4.38
CA HIS A 53 7.45 2.45 5.09
C HIS A 53 7.77 3.89 5.50
N GLY A 54 6.74 4.74 5.61
CA GLY A 54 6.86 6.08 6.18
C GLY A 54 7.60 7.10 5.31
N ARG A 55 7.66 6.91 4.00
CA ARG A 55 8.31 7.84 3.05
C ARG A 55 7.48 9.11 2.93
N THR A 56 7.93 10.17 3.59
CA THR A 56 7.21 11.45 3.66
C THR A 56 7.12 12.15 2.31
N GLU A 57 8.13 12.03 1.45
CA GLU A 57 8.10 12.57 0.10
C GLU A 57 7.04 11.91 -0.79
N VAL A 58 6.81 10.61 -0.62
CA VAL A 58 5.75 9.89 -1.33
C VAL A 58 4.38 10.31 -0.78
N ALA A 59 4.23 10.40 0.54
CA ALA A 59 3.00 10.83 1.17
C ALA A 59 2.61 12.25 0.74
N GLN A 60 3.58 13.18 0.66
CA GLN A 60 3.33 14.54 0.20
C GLN A 60 2.91 14.58 -1.27
N ALA A 61 3.60 13.86 -2.14
CA ALA A 61 3.24 13.80 -3.56
C ALA A 61 1.82 13.25 -3.78
N VAL A 62 1.44 12.23 -3.00
CA VAL A 62 0.07 11.68 -3.02
C VAL A 62 -0.95 12.72 -2.52
N ALA A 63 -0.67 13.42 -1.42
CA ALA A 63 -1.55 14.45 -0.88
C ALA A 63 -1.76 15.60 -1.88
N ASP A 64 -0.70 16.07 -2.52
CA ASP A 64 -0.75 17.12 -3.53
C ASP A 64 -1.59 16.69 -4.74
N GLN A 65 -1.39 15.46 -5.23
CA GLN A 65 -2.16 14.92 -6.34
C GLN A 65 -3.64 14.74 -5.99
N LEU A 66 -3.96 14.25 -4.78
CA LEU A 66 -5.35 14.12 -4.32
C LEU A 66 -6.06 15.46 -4.23
N THR A 67 -5.33 16.52 -3.88
CA THR A 67 -5.87 17.89 -3.83
C THR A 67 -6.12 18.46 -5.22
N LYS A 68 -5.29 18.09 -6.21
CA LYS A 68 -5.41 18.53 -7.60
C LYS A 68 -6.52 17.76 -8.33
N VAL A 69 -6.38 16.46 -8.43
CA VAL A 69 -7.35 15.50 -9.00
C VAL A 69 -7.12 14.14 -8.32
N ALA A 70 -8.06 13.73 -7.49
CA ALA A 70 -7.97 12.46 -6.77
C ALA A 70 -8.06 11.25 -7.70
N HIS A 71 -8.99 11.29 -8.63
CA HIS A 71 -9.18 10.26 -9.67
C HIS A 71 -10.04 10.84 -10.79
N TYR A 72 -9.89 10.27 -11.96
CA TYR A 72 -10.78 10.53 -13.08
C TYR A 72 -10.94 9.25 -13.94
N SER A 73 -12.00 9.21 -14.75
CA SER A 73 -12.27 8.05 -15.59
C SER A 73 -11.14 7.84 -16.61
N GLY A 74 -10.68 6.60 -16.75
CA GLY A 74 -9.81 6.16 -17.84
C GLY A 74 -10.57 5.47 -18.97
N PHE A 75 -11.87 5.74 -19.09
CA PHE A 75 -12.73 5.10 -20.07
C PHE A 75 -12.80 5.91 -21.38
N GLY A 76 -12.67 5.22 -22.50
CA GLY A 76 -12.65 5.87 -23.82
C GLY A 76 -11.37 6.68 -24.04
N ASP A 77 -11.50 7.95 -24.32
CA ASP A 77 -10.42 8.90 -24.60
C ASP A 77 -10.12 9.85 -23.42
N THR A 78 -10.64 9.54 -22.25
CA THR A 78 -10.51 10.37 -21.06
C THR A 78 -9.47 9.82 -20.10
N THR A 79 -8.66 10.68 -19.48
CA THR A 79 -7.68 10.28 -18.46
C THR A 79 -7.23 11.49 -17.61
N ALA A 80 -6.41 11.26 -16.59
CA ALA A 80 -5.75 12.30 -15.83
C ALA A 80 -4.33 12.55 -16.38
N ASP A 81 -3.82 13.77 -16.23
CA ASP A 81 -2.47 14.15 -16.68
C ASP A 81 -1.37 13.31 -16.04
N ILE A 82 -1.48 13.01 -14.75
CA ILE A 82 -0.52 12.16 -14.04
C ILE A 82 -0.46 10.73 -14.61
N THR A 83 -1.56 10.23 -15.16
CA THR A 83 -1.59 8.92 -15.83
C THR A 83 -0.79 8.96 -17.13
N VAL A 84 -0.91 10.03 -17.90
CA VAL A 84 -0.13 10.23 -19.14
C VAL A 84 1.36 10.33 -18.79
N GLU A 85 1.71 11.14 -17.79
CA GLU A 85 3.10 11.29 -17.34
C GLU A 85 3.72 9.94 -16.92
N LEU A 86 2.98 9.13 -16.17
CA LEU A 86 3.46 7.80 -15.79
C LEU A 86 3.65 6.89 -17.00
N ALA A 87 2.71 6.91 -17.95
CA ALA A 87 2.79 6.10 -19.17
C ALA A 87 4.03 6.47 -20.01
N ASP A 88 4.30 7.77 -20.18
CA ASP A 88 5.47 8.27 -20.89
C ASP A 88 6.77 7.82 -20.20
N ARG A 89 6.89 7.99 -18.89
CA ARG A 89 8.05 7.54 -18.12
C ARG A 89 8.28 6.03 -18.20
N LEU A 90 7.20 5.24 -18.18
CA LEU A 90 7.31 3.79 -18.34
C LEU A 90 7.74 3.42 -19.77
N GLY A 91 7.25 4.14 -20.78
CA GLY A 91 7.67 3.98 -22.16
C GLY A 91 9.17 4.24 -22.36
N ASP A 92 9.69 5.27 -21.70
CA ASP A 92 11.12 5.65 -21.80
C ASP A 92 12.08 4.59 -21.23
N ILE A 93 11.64 3.82 -20.25
CA ILE A 93 12.48 2.79 -19.58
C ILE A 93 12.16 1.37 -20.03
N ALA A 94 11.07 1.16 -20.77
CA ALA A 94 10.70 -0.17 -21.24
C ALA A 94 11.68 -0.65 -22.32
N PRO A 95 12.17 -1.90 -22.22
CA PRO A 95 13.01 -2.50 -23.27
C PRO A 95 12.10 -2.87 -24.46
N VAL A 96 12.07 -2.04 -25.48
CA VAL A 96 11.37 -2.27 -26.76
C VAL A 96 12.35 -2.44 -27.89
#